data_19f3e7eaa0a6571d867d4a2a8908f757
#
_entry.id   19f3e7eaa0a6571d867d4a2a8908f757
#
_cell.length_a   1.000
_cell.length_b   1.000
_cell.length_c   1.000
_cell.angle_alpha   90.00
_cell.angle_beta   90.00
_cell.angle_gamma   90.00
#
_symmetry.space_group_name_H-M   'P 1'
#
loop_
_entity.id
_entity.type
_entity.pdbx_description
1 polymer ?
#
loop_
_entity_poly.entity_id
_entity_poly.type
_entity_poly.pdbx_seq_one_letter_code
_entity_poly.pdbx_strand_id
1 'polypeptide(L)'
;MSTQSPRSGISRRNFVTGALGTGAAVGVGAALTGCSRGPVQSVLTHTVAPVGVVPGRAYWIATTCHGCPAACGVLAKCRDGRPVKLEGNELHTLSRGGLCATGQAEILSLYDSKRLGSPQVEGASVKWTESDSKLRATLDKARAAGNVRLLTGTIHSPSTRAWIAKFGAQFGDFKHVEYDALS
;
A
#
# COMPACT_ATOMS: atom_id res chain seq x y z
N MET A 1 62.52 29.76 26.52
CA MET A 1 62.20 30.59 25.34
C MET A 1 61.08 29.90 24.62
N SER A 2 59.83 30.29 24.86
CA SER A 2 58.64 29.74 24.24
C SER A 2 58.11 30.75 23.19
N THR A 3 58.25 30.42 21.92
CA THR A 3 57.76 31.20 20.83
C THR A 3 56.24 30.89 20.60
N GLN A 4 55.40 31.83 21.01
CA GLN A 4 53.98 31.82 20.67
C GLN A 4 53.79 32.23 19.22
N SER A 5 53.20 31.34 18.42
CA SER A 5 52.72 31.63 17.05
C SER A 5 51.51 32.57 17.09
N PRO A 6 51.46 33.63 16.28
CA PRO A 6 50.31 34.53 16.26
C PRO A 6 49.10 33.84 15.63
N ARG A 7 47.99 33.79 16.40
CA ARG A 7 46.67 33.35 15.91
C ARG A 7 46.16 34.40 14.92
N SER A 8 46.17 34.09 13.64
CA SER A 8 45.53 34.91 12.61
C SER A 8 43.98 34.85 12.78
N GLY A 9 43.45 35.88 13.44
CA GLY A 9 42.00 36.05 13.55
C GLY A 9 41.42 36.42 12.21
N ILE A 10 40.38 35.71 11.79
CA ILE A 10 39.61 36.06 10.59
C ILE A 10 38.93 37.41 10.85
N SER A 11 39.21 38.42 9.98
CA SER A 11 38.59 39.73 10.10
C SER A 11 37.09 39.64 9.83
N ARG A 12 36.27 40.47 10.51
CA ARG A 12 34.79 40.50 10.31
C ARG A 12 34.42 40.68 8.84
N ARG A 13 35.22 41.43 8.10
CA ARG A 13 35.02 41.67 6.67
C ARG A 13 35.22 40.39 5.84
N ASN A 14 36.29 39.63 6.13
CA ASN A 14 36.56 38.37 5.46
C ASN A 14 35.52 37.26 5.82
N PHE A 15 34.99 37.32 7.03
CA PHE A 15 33.87 36.43 7.41
C PHE A 15 32.61 36.75 6.62
N VAL A 16 32.21 38.02 6.51
CA VAL A 16 31.01 38.43 5.75
C VAL A 16 31.14 38.15 4.25
N THR A 17 32.29 38.44 3.66
CA THR A 17 32.52 38.17 2.22
C THR A 17 32.61 36.66 1.96
N GLY A 18 33.17 35.87 2.85
CA GLY A 18 33.18 34.40 2.77
C GLY A 18 31.78 33.80 2.92
N ALA A 19 30.98 34.33 3.85
CA ALA A 19 29.62 33.88 4.08
C ALA A 19 28.68 34.21 2.90
N LEU A 20 28.83 35.38 2.27
CA LEU A 20 28.08 35.77 1.07
C LEU A 20 28.46 34.91 -0.15
N GLY A 21 29.76 34.62 -0.34
CA GLY A 21 30.23 33.75 -1.41
C GLY A 21 29.74 32.30 -1.27
N THR A 22 29.81 31.74 -0.08
CA THR A 22 29.29 30.38 0.20
C THR A 22 27.77 30.33 0.16
N GLY A 23 27.08 31.37 0.62
CA GLY A 23 25.62 31.46 0.55
C GLY A 23 25.10 31.48 -0.89
N ALA A 24 25.77 32.19 -1.80
CA ALA A 24 25.45 32.22 -3.20
C ALA A 24 25.68 30.86 -3.89
N ALA A 25 26.81 30.19 -3.60
CA ALA A 25 27.12 28.87 -4.15
C ALA A 25 26.13 27.79 -3.66
N VAL A 26 25.75 27.82 -2.38
CA VAL A 26 24.74 26.92 -1.82
C VAL A 26 23.36 27.23 -2.36
N GLY A 27 23.01 28.51 -2.57
CA GLY A 27 21.74 28.94 -3.16
C GLY A 27 21.57 28.47 -4.60
N VAL A 28 22.62 28.58 -5.42
CA VAL A 28 22.61 28.08 -6.80
C VAL A 28 22.59 26.56 -6.85
N GLY A 29 23.34 25.87 -5.99
CA GLY A 29 23.30 24.41 -5.87
C GLY A 29 21.92 23.90 -5.44
N ALA A 30 21.29 24.56 -4.47
CA ALA A 30 19.93 24.20 -4.04
C ALA A 30 18.86 24.51 -5.10
N ALA A 31 19.05 25.52 -5.94
CA ALA A 31 18.15 25.80 -7.07
C ALA A 31 18.28 24.77 -8.20
N LEU A 32 19.48 24.20 -8.39
CA LEU A 32 19.72 23.14 -9.39
C LEU A 32 19.35 21.74 -8.89
N THR A 33 19.38 21.51 -7.58
CA THR A 33 18.85 20.31 -6.93
C THR A 33 17.41 20.51 -6.47
N GLY A 34 16.75 21.55 -7.02
CA GLY A 34 15.35 21.83 -6.75
C GLY A 34 14.56 20.53 -6.76
N CYS A 35 13.95 20.20 -5.63
CA CYS A 35 13.19 19.01 -5.35
C CYS A 35 12.70 18.38 -6.64
N SER A 36 13.26 17.25 -7.03
CA SER A 36 12.63 16.41 -8.02
C SER A 36 11.22 16.18 -7.44
N ARG A 37 10.25 16.91 -7.96
CA ARG A 37 8.86 16.68 -7.58
C ARG A 37 8.65 15.20 -7.79
N GLY A 38 8.43 14.48 -6.69
CA GLY A 38 7.93 13.13 -6.79
C GLY A 38 6.79 13.11 -7.81
N PRO A 39 6.47 11.96 -8.39
CA PRO A 39 5.46 11.89 -9.44
C PRO A 39 4.27 12.71 -9.03
N VAL A 40 3.81 13.61 -9.92
CA VAL A 40 2.68 14.51 -9.65
C VAL A 40 1.52 13.63 -9.19
N GLN A 41 1.33 13.54 -7.88
CA GLN A 41 0.16 12.86 -7.36
C GLN A 41 -1.03 13.74 -7.70
N SER A 42 -2.02 13.15 -8.33
CA SER A 42 -3.26 13.83 -8.61
C SER A 42 -3.82 14.39 -7.30
N VAL A 43 -3.86 15.71 -7.16
CA VAL A 43 -4.43 16.40 -5.99
C VAL A 43 -5.94 16.17 -5.95
N LEU A 44 -6.56 16.02 -7.13
CA LEU A 44 -7.97 15.70 -7.27
C LEU A 44 -8.10 14.17 -7.36
N THR A 45 -8.69 13.58 -6.34
CA THR A 45 -8.98 12.15 -6.31
C THR A 45 -10.06 11.73 -7.31
N HIS A 46 -10.95 12.66 -7.67
CA HIS A 46 -12.05 12.42 -8.59
C HIS A 46 -12.26 13.62 -9.50
N THR A 47 -12.40 13.40 -10.80
CA THR A 47 -12.81 14.44 -11.78
C THR A 47 -14.25 14.86 -11.53
N VAL A 48 -15.10 13.90 -11.09
CA VAL A 48 -16.47 14.12 -10.62
C VAL A 48 -16.54 13.56 -9.21
N ALA A 49 -16.82 14.42 -8.23
CA ALA A 49 -16.92 13.98 -6.85
C ALA A 49 -18.14 13.05 -6.67
N PRO A 50 -17.98 11.85 -6.09
CA PRO A 50 -19.12 11.02 -5.74
C PRO A 50 -20.08 11.74 -4.80
N VAL A 51 -21.35 11.36 -4.86
CA VAL A 51 -22.38 11.93 -3.98
C VAL A 51 -21.97 11.71 -2.51
N GLY A 52 -22.00 12.79 -1.72
CA GLY A 52 -21.64 12.76 -0.29
C GLY A 52 -20.15 12.94 0.01
N VAL A 53 -19.28 13.01 -1.00
CA VAL A 53 -17.85 13.33 -0.79
C VAL A 53 -17.63 14.83 -0.89
N VAL A 54 -17.30 15.45 0.24
CA VAL A 54 -16.96 16.88 0.31
C VAL A 54 -15.46 16.99 0.57
N PRO A 55 -14.70 17.78 -0.22
CA PRO A 55 -13.27 17.98 -0.01
C PRO A 55 -12.95 18.40 1.43
N GLY A 56 -11.95 17.74 2.01
CA GLY A 56 -11.55 18.01 3.40
C GLY A 56 -12.44 17.43 4.48
N ARG A 57 -13.64 16.95 4.17
CA ARG A 57 -14.55 16.32 5.13
C ARG A 57 -14.34 14.80 5.16
N ALA A 58 -14.12 14.26 6.35
CA ALA A 58 -14.02 12.82 6.52
C ALA A 58 -15.40 12.16 6.51
N TYR A 59 -15.48 10.95 5.95
CA TYR A 59 -16.65 10.07 5.96
C TYR A 59 -16.24 8.66 6.32
N TRP A 60 -17.20 7.81 6.70
CA TRP A 60 -16.95 6.46 7.16
C TRP A 60 -17.57 5.44 6.22
N ILE A 61 -16.84 4.37 5.96
CA ILE A 61 -17.30 3.22 5.16
C ILE A 61 -17.16 1.97 6.00
N ALA A 62 -18.25 1.21 6.13
CA ALA A 62 -18.21 -0.10 6.77
C ALA A 62 -17.56 -1.13 5.83
N THR A 63 -16.64 -1.92 6.38
CA THR A 63 -15.98 -3.00 5.66
C THR A 63 -15.56 -4.10 6.63
N THR A 64 -14.78 -5.08 6.16
CA THR A 64 -14.28 -6.20 6.95
C THR A 64 -12.76 -6.21 6.94
N CYS A 65 -12.15 -6.47 8.09
CA CYS A 65 -10.72 -6.69 8.20
C CYS A 65 -10.34 -8.04 7.58
N HIS A 66 -9.29 -8.06 6.77
CA HIS A 66 -8.75 -9.25 6.13
C HIS A 66 -7.41 -9.72 6.70
N GLY A 67 -6.94 -9.13 7.79
CA GLY A 67 -5.65 -9.46 8.39
C GLY A 67 -5.54 -10.85 9.01
N CYS A 68 -6.69 -11.47 9.34
CA CYS A 68 -6.75 -12.85 9.86
C CYS A 68 -8.17 -13.44 9.70
N PRO A 69 -8.38 -14.74 10.00
CA PRO A 69 -9.67 -15.40 9.88
C PRO A 69 -10.80 -14.83 10.76
N ALA A 70 -10.47 -14.01 11.77
CA ALA A 70 -11.49 -13.43 12.64
C ALA A 70 -12.49 -12.52 11.92
N ALA A 71 -12.12 -11.99 10.74
CA ALA A 71 -12.98 -11.20 9.85
C ALA A 71 -13.77 -10.10 10.58
N CYS A 72 -13.10 -9.34 11.47
CA CYS A 72 -13.71 -8.28 12.26
C CYS A 72 -14.35 -7.22 11.37
N GLY A 73 -15.54 -6.76 11.76
CA GLY A 73 -16.17 -5.61 11.10
C GLY A 73 -15.46 -4.32 11.47
N VAL A 74 -15.12 -3.52 10.49
CA VAL A 74 -14.41 -2.26 10.67
C VAL A 74 -15.10 -1.11 9.97
N LEU A 75 -14.86 0.10 10.48
CA LEU A 75 -15.22 1.35 9.88
C LEU A 75 -13.95 2.02 9.36
N ALA A 76 -13.85 2.20 8.06
CA ALA A 76 -12.78 2.93 7.43
C ALA A 76 -13.11 4.41 7.37
N LYS A 77 -12.35 5.25 8.07
CA LYS A 77 -12.40 6.69 7.95
C LYS A 77 -11.71 7.10 6.66
N CYS A 78 -12.46 7.66 5.73
CA CYS A 78 -11.94 8.10 4.45
C CYS A 78 -11.94 9.62 4.38
N ARG A 79 -10.95 10.18 3.69
CA ARG A 79 -10.87 11.60 3.37
C ARG A 79 -10.40 11.74 1.92
N ASP A 80 -11.14 12.47 1.14
CA ASP A 80 -10.85 12.72 -0.28
C ASP A 80 -10.56 11.43 -1.08
N GLY A 81 -11.38 10.38 -0.83
CA GLY A 81 -11.24 9.07 -1.48
C GLY A 81 -10.13 8.18 -0.93
N ARG A 82 -9.48 8.58 0.17
CA ARG A 82 -8.38 7.82 0.78
C ARG A 82 -8.73 7.37 2.19
N PRO A 83 -8.62 6.09 2.52
CA PRO A 83 -8.76 5.63 3.89
C PRO A 83 -7.57 6.12 4.72
N VAL A 84 -7.87 6.72 5.88
CA VAL A 84 -6.84 7.32 6.77
C VAL A 84 -6.80 6.66 8.13
N LYS A 85 -7.84 5.94 8.54
CA LYS A 85 -7.90 5.20 9.80
C LYS A 85 -8.90 4.06 9.73
N LEU A 86 -8.65 2.98 10.48
CA LEU A 86 -9.59 1.90 10.72
C LEU A 86 -10.00 1.90 12.19
N GLU A 87 -11.30 1.73 12.44
CA GLU A 87 -11.90 1.55 13.76
C GLU A 87 -12.79 0.33 13.77
N GLY A 88 -13.00 -0.28 14.92
CA GLY A 88 -13.96 -1.38 15.05
C GLY A 88 -15.39 -0.90 14.83
N ASN A 89 -16.19 -1.71 14.14
CA ASN A 89 -17.60 -1.43 13.93
C ASN A 89 -18.43 -2.01 15.10
N GLU A 90 -19.00 -1.17 15.93
CA GLU A 90 -19.83 -1.56 17.08
C GLU A 90 -21.11 -2.32 16.66
N LEU A 91 -21.61 -2.07 15.46
CA LEU A 91 -22.78 -2.74 14.92
C LEU A 91 -22.48 -4.14 14.36
N HIS A 92 -21.20 -4.53 14.30
CA HIS A 92 -20.84 -5.85 13.81
C HIS A 92 -21.16 -6.93 14.85
N THR A 93 -21.89 -7.96 14.44
CA THR A 93 -22.46 -8.97 15.34
C THR A 93 -21.44 -9.78 16.13
N LEU A 94 -20.25 -10.02 15.55
CA LEU A 94 -19.18 -10.81 16.17
C LEU A 94 -18.19 -9.92 16.93
N SER A 95 -17.55 -8.97 16.25
CA SER A 95 -16.47 -8.17 16.82
C SER A 95 -16.94 -7.03 17.74
N ARG A 96 -18.19 -6.56 17.58
CA ARG A 96 -18.84 -5.55 18.44
C ARG A 96 -17.93 -4.36 18.78
N GLY A 97 -17.26 -3.80 17.77
CA GLY A 97 -16.32 -2.70 17.95
C GLY A 97 -14.89 -3.13 18.32
N GLY A 98 -14.65 -4.41 18.57
CA GLY A 98 -13.30 -4.93 18.81
C GLY A 98 -12.47 -4.90 17.54
N LEU A 99 -11.26 -4.32 17.62
CA LEU A 99 -10.27 -4.34 16.56
C LEU A 99 -8.88 -4.40 17.18
N CYS A 100 -8.10 -5.43 16.83
CA CYS A 100 -6.75 -5.62 17.36
C CYS A 100 -5.75 -4.63 16.75
N ALA A 101 -4.55 -4.54 17.33
CA ALA A 101 -3.49 -3.66 16.84
C ALA A 101 -3.11 -3.93 15.38
N THR A 102 -3.04 -5.21 14.98
CA THR A 102 -2.78 -5.60 13.58
C THR A 102 -3.86 -5.08 12.65
N GLY A 103 -5.15 -5.22 13.02
CA GLY A 103 -6.27 -4.70 12.24
C GLY A 103 -6.26 -3.17 12.13
N GLN A 104 -5.84 -2.46 13.18
CA GLN A 104 -5.66 -1.01 13.12
C GLN A 104 -4.50 -0.61 12.18
N ALA A 105 -3.41 -1.38 12.19
CA ALA A 105 -2.24 -1.14 11.37
C ALA A 105 -2.42 -1.56 9.90
N GLU A 106 -3.42 -2.37 9.57
CA GLU A 106 -3.67 -2.90 8.23
C GLU A 106 -3.76 -1.80 7.16
N ILE A 107 -4.21 -0.61 7.56
CA ILE A 107 -4.27 0.54 6.66
C ILE A 107 -2.89 0.92 6.08
N LEU A 108 -1.80 0.63 6.80
CA LEU A 108 -0.45 0.96 6.36
C LEU A 108 -0.05 0.15 5.12
N SER A 109 -0.62 -1.05 4.94
CA SER A 109 -0.38 -1.89 3.77
C SER A 109 -0.81 -1.22 2.45
N LEU A 110 -1.79 -0.32 2.50
CA LEU A 110 -2.23 0.44 1.32
C LEU A 110 -1.20 1.48 0.87
N TYR A 111 -0.38 1.96 1.80
CA TYR A 111 0.59 3.04 1.58
C TYR A 111 2.03 2.54 1.59
N ASP A 112 2.24 1.23 1.71
CA ASP A 112 3.58 0.65 1.65
C ASP A 112 4.21 0.87 0.27
N SER A 113 5.41 1.47 0.26
CA SER A 113 6.18 1.70 -0.96
C SER A 113 6.62 0.41 -1.67
N LYS A 114 6.64 -0.71 -0.95
CA LYS A 114 6.96 -2.04 -1.49
C LYS A 114 5.73 -2.81 -1.99
N ARG A 115 4.55 -2.21 -1.90
CA ARG A 115 3.34 -2.82 -2.41
C ARG A 115 3.45 -3.08 -3.90
N LEU A 116 3.02 -4.25 -4.35
CA LEU A 116 2.95 -4.58 -5.76
C LEU A 116 1.94 -3.66 -6.47
N GLY A 117 2.43 -2.82 -7.37
CA GLY A 117 1.61 -1.87 -8.14
C GLY A 117 1.08 -2.44 -9.45
N SER A 118 1.63 -3.57 -9.90
CA SER A 118 1.26 -4.24 -11.14
C SER A 118 1.46 -5.75 -11.02
N PRO A 119 0.84 -6.55 -11.89
CA PRO A 119 1.13 -7.97 -11.98
C PRO A 119 2.61 -8.20 -12.31
N GLN A 120 3.13 -9.32 -11.85
CA GLN A 120 4.50 -9.74 -12.14
C GLN A 120 4.49 -11.14 -12.75
N VAL A 121 5.32 -11.32 -13.77
CA VAL A 121 5.59 -12.63 -14.38
C VAL A 121 7.10 -12.80 -14.43
N GLU A 122 7.59 -13.86 -13.84
CA GLU A 122 9.04 -14.15 -13.74
C GLU A 122 9.85 -12.99 -13.15
N GLY A 123 9.25 -12.27 -12.18
CA GLY A 123 9.87 -11.13 -11.50
C GLY A 123 9.80 -9.80 -12.27
N ALA A 124 9.30 -9.78 -13.50
CA ALA A 124 9.11 -8.57 -14.30
C ALA A 124 7.66 -8.06 -14.21
N SER A 125 7.50 -6.74 -14.09
CA SER A 125 6.19 -6.09 -14.15
C SER A 125 5.60 -6.21 -15.55
N VAL A 126 4.36 -6.67 -15.64
CA VAL A 126 3.63 -6.86 -16.91
C VAL A 126 2.26 -6.18 -16.88
N LYS A 127 1.64 -6.03 -18.04
CA LYS A 127 0.24 -5.58 -18.12
C LYS A 127 -0.72 -6.68 -17.68
N TRP A 128 -1.88 -6.29 -17.14
CA TRP A 128 -2.93 -7.23 -16.74
C TRP A 128 -3.32 -8.19 -17.87
N THR A 129 -3.45 -7.69 -19.09
CA THR A 129 -3.81 -8.52 -20.27
C THR A 129 -2.79 -9.63 -20.54
N GLU A 130 -1.51 -9.36 -20.32
CA GLU A 130 -0.44 -10.35 -20.49
C GLU A 130 -0.46 -11.38 -19.35
N SER A 131 -0.58 -10.90 -18.10
CA SER A 131 -0.71 -11.75 -16.92
C SER A 131 -1.89 -12.71 -17.06
N ASP A 132 -3.06 -12.20 -17.45
CA ASP A 132 -4.26 -13.00 -17.62
C ASP A 132 -4.11 -14.05 -18.74
N SER A 133 -3.47 -13.69 -19.84
CA SER A 133 -3.20 -14.62 -20.94
C SER A 133 -2.29 -15.77 -20.50
N LYS A 134 -1.22 -15.45 -19.77
CA LYS A 134 -0.29 -16.47 -19.22
C LYS A 134 -0.98 -17.35 -18.18
N LEU A 135 -1.78 -16.75 -17.29
CA LEU A 135 -2.55 -17.49 -16.29
C LEU A 135 -3.54 -18.46 -16.97
N ARG A 136 -4.29 -18.00 -17.95
CA ARG A 136 -5.24 -18.85 -18.71
C ARG A 136 -4.53 -20.01 -19.39
N ALA A 137 -3.43 -19.77 -20.09
CA ALA A 137 -2.64 -20.82 -20.74
C ALA A 137 -2.11 -21.85 -19.72
N THR A 138 -1.72 -21.42 -18.53
CA THR A 138 -1.28 -22.30 -17.45
C THR A 138 -2.43 -23.14 -16.90
N LEU A 139 -3.60 -22.54 -16.69
CA LEU A 139 -4.80 -23.23 -16.23
C LEU A 139 -5.33 -24.23 -17.26
N ASP A 140 -5.24 -23.92 -18.56
CA ASP A 140 -5.64 -24.85 -19.61
C ASP A 140 -4.73 -26.09 -19.68
N LYS A 141 -3.42 -25.90 -19.50
CA LYS A 141 -2.48 -27.01 -19.33
C LYS A 141 -2.78 -27.85 -18.07
N ALA A 142 -3.08 -27.17 -16.95
CA ALA A 142 -3.42 -27.84 -15.70
C ALA A 142 -4.76 -28.61 -15.81
N ARG A 143 -5.72 -28.10 -16.59
CA ARG A 143 -6.99 -28.79 -16.88
C ARG A 143 -6.75 -30.09 -17.62
N ALA A 144 -5.85 -30.11 -18.59
CA ALA A 144 -5.47 -31.32 -19.32
C ALA A 144 -4.71 -32.32 -18.43
N ALA A 145 -3.86 -31.83 -17.52
CA ALA A 145 -3.13 -32.67 -16.57
C ALA A 145 -3.99 -33.16 -15.40
N GLY A 146 -5.12 -32.53 -15.13
CA GLY A 146 -6.07 -32.93 -14.09
C GLY A 146 -5.69 -32.52 -12.65
N ASN A 147 -4.54 -31.87 -12.44
CA ASN A 147 -4.01 -31.58 -11.10
C ASN A 147 -4.05 -30.09 -10.77
N VAL A 148 -5.00 -29.66 -9.96
CA VAL A 148 -5.03 -28.28 -9.44
C VAL A 148 -5.21 -28.28 -7.93
N ARG A 149 -4.38 -27.51 -7.26
CA ARG A 149 -4.44 -27.29 -5.81
C ARG A 149 -4.61 -25.80 -5.55
N LEU A 150 -5.66 -25.44 -4.81
CA LEU A 150 -5.88 -24.09 -4.34
C LEU A 150 -5.57 -24.01 -2.85
N LEU A 151 -4.60 -23.18 -2.50
CA LEU A 151 -4.25 -22.90 -1.10
C LEU A 151 -4.78 -21.53 -0.71
N THR A 152 -5.54 -21.46 0.37
CA THR A 152 -6.06 -20.20 0.92
C THR A 152 -5.97 -20.20 2.44
N GLY A 153 -6.14 -19.04 3.07
CA GLY A 153 -6.59 -18.97 4.46
C GLY A 153 -8.05 -19.43 4.59
N THR A 154 -8.57 -19.48 5.80
CA THR A 154 -9.98 -19.84 6.06
C THR A 154 -10.92 -18.88 5.34
N ILE A 155 -11.81 -19.42 4.55
CA ILE A 155 -12.82 -18.67 3.80
C ILE A 155 -14.17 -18.72 4.51
N HIS A 156 -14.58 -17.62 5.13
CA HIS A 156 -15.89 -17.51 5.79
C HIS A 156 -17.03 -17.13 4.83
N SER A 157 -16.70 -16.45 3.73
CA SER A 157 -17.68 -15.96 2.76
C SER A 157 -18.36 -17.10 2.00
N PRO A 158 -19.70 -17.28 2.12
CA PRO A 158 -20.40 -18.30 1.35
C PRO A 158 -20.31 -18.10 -0.18
N SER A 159 -20.32 -16.85 -0.62
CA SER A 159 -20.18 -16.52 -2.04
C SER A 159 -18.79 -16.89 -2.58
N THR A 160 -17.73 -16.63 -1.81
CA THR A 160 -16.37 -17.03 -2.21
C THR A 160 -16.24 -18.55 -2.26
N ARG A 161 -16.80 -19.28 -1.28
CA ARG A 161 -16.83 -20.74 -1.29
C ARG A 161 -17.57 -21.29 -2.51
N ALA A 162 -18.70 -20.70 -2.89
CA ALA A 162 -19.44 -21.08 -4.08
C ALA A 162 -18.62 -20.85 -5.36
N TRP A 163 -17.87 -19.75 -5.44
CA TRP A 163 -16.97 -19.49 -6.56
C TRP A 163 -15.81 -20.48 -6.62
N ILE A 164 -15.21 -20.84 -5.49
CA ILE A 164 -14.14 -21.85 -5.40
C ILE A 164 -14.67 -23.21 -5.87
N ALA A 165 -15.86 -23.62 -5.44
CA ALA A 165 -16.49 -24.86 -5.90
C ALA A 165 -16.74 -24.85 -7.40
N LYS A 166 -17.28 -23.74 -7.94
CA LYS A 166 -17.52 -23.57 -9.38
C LYS A 166 -16.22 -23.57 -10.20
N PHE A 167 -15.16 -22.98 -9.68
CA PHE A 167 -13.84 -23.02 -10.26
C PHE A 167 -13.27 -24.44 -10.26
N GLY A 168 -13.35 -25.13 -9.11
CA GLY A 168 -12.84 -26.48 -8.94
C GLY A 168 -13.51 -27.52 -9.84
N ALA A 169 -14.82 -27.35 -10.12
CA ALA A 169 -15.58 -28.21 -11.01
C ALA A 169 -15.07 -28.24 -12.47
N GLN A 170 -14.19 -27.32 -12.84
CA GLN A 170 -13.56 -27.29 -14.17
C GLN A 170 -12.35 -28.21 -14.31
N PHE A 171 -11.89 -28.82 -13.22
CA PHE A 171 -10.68 -29.66 -13.18
C PHE A 171 -11.02 -31.06 -12.68
N GLY A 172 -10.36 -32.10 -13.24
CA GLY A 172 -10.63 -33.48 -12.87
C GLY A 172 -10.17 -33.86 -11.45
N ASP A 173 -9.02 -33.34 -11.00
CA ASP A 173 -8.52 -33.50 -9.65
C ASP A 173 -8.21 -32.13 -9.06
N PHE A 174 -9.22 -31.53 -8.47
CA PHE A 174 -9.10 -30.26 -7.75
C PHE A 174 -9.18 -30.51 -6.25
N LYS A 175 -8.26 -29.88 -5.49
CA LYS A 175 -8.35 -29.83 -4.02
C LYS A 175 -8.17 -28.40 -3.54
N HIS A 176 -9.11 -27.97 -2.71
CA HIS A 176 -9.00 -26.74 -1.92
C HIS A 176 -8.41 -27.10 -0.55
N VAL A 177 -7.32 -26.45 -0.18
CA VAL A 177 -6.63 -26.61 1.11
C VAL A 177 -6.68 -25.28 1.82
N GLU A 178 -7.23 -25.26 3.03
CA GLU A 178 -7.23 -24.09 3.90
C GLU A 178 -6.09 -24.21 4.92
N TYR A 179 -5.29 -23.16 5.07
CA TYR A 179 -4.19 -23.09 6.03
C TYR A 179 -4.12 -21.68 6.64
N ASP A 180 -4.20 -21.61 7.96
CA ASP A 180 -4.04 -20.38 8.72
C ASP A 180 -2.77 -20.46 9.57
N ALA A 181 -1.87 -19.51 9.37
CA ALA A 181 -0.65 -19.39 10.17
C ALA A 181 -0.90 -18.82 11.57
N LEU A 182 -2.06 -18.19 11.76
CA LEU A 182 -2.48 -17.52 13.00
C LEU A 182 -3.87 -18.04 13.39
N SER A 183 -3.93 -19.21 13.95
CA SER A 183 -5.17 -19.77 14.51
C SER A 183 -5.06 -19.91 16.02
#